data_0e3d0db3d732232e4a35623b0bbe43b9
#
_entry.id   0e3d0db3d732232e4a35623b0bbe43b9
#
_cell.length_a   1.000
_cell.length_b   1.000
_cell.length_c   1.000
_cell.angle_alpha   90.00
_cell.angle_beta   90.00
_cell.angle_gamma   90.00
#
_symmetry.space_group_name_H-M   'P 1'
#
loop_
_entity.id
_entity.type
_entity.pdbx_description
1 polymer ?
#
loop_
_entity_poly.entity_id
_entity_poly.type
_entity_poly.pdbx_seq_one_letter_code
_entity_poly.pdbx_strand_id
1 'polypeptide(L)'
;MTLALHAHEFDAVAAAHDVAPNLEGRAAAADRGEVTLAADIEDLHMAGLICAPLGVFAGGIGLCWEPGAVAAGVDVLRVLGRANLAVARLFEGHVNAVKLATLYGTAATQARVARAVRGGALMGVWGADGARPVTLREGRAGIILDGGKRFASGLGLVSLAVISATDGNGATRLVLAPADDARRADESSWKVSGMRATASGDFDTSGLELDFDALLGGPDDYYCEPHFQGGVWRYAAAQLGAIEALTNAMRTDLAARGRLSDPHQAARFARAAMACETARLWVREAALTVEAPDADPGSATRAVLARLAVARAATDTMVEVDRALGTAAHFLGHPVERIRRDLSFYLRQASPDDALHAASLALAARAGPVGDFWTAP
;
A
#
# COMPACT_ATOMS: atom_id res chain seq x y z
N MET A 1 -19.35 -5.05 -17.07
CA MET A 1 -19.71 -3.62 -17.37
C MET A 1 -18.42 -2.81 -17.21
N THR A 2 -17.98 -2.10 -18.23
CA THR A 2 -16.68 -1.37 -18.19
C THR A 2 -16.91 0.00 -17.58
N LEU A 3 -16.31 0.26 -16.42
CA LEU A 3 -16.37 1.56 -15.75
C LEU A 3 -15.32 2.51 -16.33
N ALA A 4 -15.74 3.71 -16.74
CA ALA A 4 -14.88 4.85 -17.02
C ALA A 4 -15.35 6.02 -16.15
N LEU A 5 -14.41 6.65 -15.43
CA LEU A 5 -14.73 7.75 -14.54
C LEU A 5 -14.70 9.08 -15.31
N HIS A 6 -15.63 9.98 -14.98
CA HIS A 6 -15.59 11.37 -15.44
C HIS A 6 -14.79 12.17 -14.42
N ALA A 7 -13.55 12.51 -14.74
CA ALA A 7 -12.56 13.06 -13.81
C ALA A 7 -13.00 14.32 -13.03
N HIS A 8 -14.00 15.07 -13.54
CA HIS A 8 -14.50 16.27 -12.86
C HIS A 8 -15.67 16.03 -11.89
N GLU A 9 -16.24 14.81 -11.86
CA GLU A 9 -17.41 14.48 -11.03
C GLU A 9 -17.16 13.36 -10.01
N PHE A 10 -16.03 12.62 -10.13
CA PHE A 10 -15.75 11.49 -9.27
C PHE A 10 -15.04 11.91 -7.97
N ASP A 11 -15.75 11.81 -6.85
CA ASP A 11 -15.20 12.01 -5.51
C ASP A 11 -14.71 10.67 -4.92
N ALA A 12 -13.41 10.40 -5.09
CA ALA A 12 -12.80 9.18 -4.59
C ALA A 12 -12.84 9.06 -3.06
N VAL A 13 -12.83 10.18 -2.34
CA VAL A 13 -12.87 10.19 -0.87
C VAL A 13 -14.28 9.82 -0.38
N ALA A 14 -15.30 10.41 -1.00
CA ALA A 14 -16.69 10.02 -0.72
C ALA A 14 -16.91 8.53 -1.04
N ALA A 15 -16.48 8.06 -2.20
CA ALA A 15 -16.57 6.64 -2.59
C ALA A 15 -15.88 5.70 -1.58
N ALA A 16 -14.72 6.09 -1.05
CA ALA A 16 -14.04 5.32 -0.01
C ALA A 16 -14.82 5.29 1.30
N HIS A 17 -15.46 6.40 1.69
CA HIS A 17 -16.33 6.45 2.86
C HIS A 17 -17.59 5.58 2.69
N ASP A 18 -18.18 5.55 1.51
CA ASP A 18 -19.38 4.77 1.22
C ASP A 18 -19.14 3.25 1.33
N VAL A 19 -17.97 2.76 0.88
CA VAL A 19 -17.63 1.33 0.98
C VAL A 19 -17.07 0.91 2.34
N ALA A 20 -16.50 1.84 3.11
CA ALA A 20 -15.81 1.56 4.37
C ALA A 20 -16.63 0.71 5.37
N PRO A 21 -17.96 0.94 5.58
CA PRO A 21 -18.76 0.10 6.49
C PRO A 21 -18.81 -1.39 6.08
N ASN A 22 -18.88 -1.67 4.78
CA ASN A 22 -18.88 -3.04 4.28
C ASN A 22 -17.54 -3.73 4.56
N LEU A 23 -16.42 -3.04 4.26
CA LEU A 23 -15.07 -3.54 4.48
C LEU A 23 -14.82 -3.82 5.97
N GLU A 24 -15.25 -2.92 6.86
CA GLU A 24 -15.14 -3.07 8.31
C GLU A 24 -15.96 -4.27 8.79
N GLY A 25 -17.18 -4.42 8.30
CA GLY A 25 -18.09 -5.51 8.66
C GLY A 25 -17.54 -6.90 8.33
N ARG A 26 -16.81 -7.04 7.23
CA ARG A 26 -16.21 -8.34 6.81
C ARG A 26 -14.80 -8.59 7.38
N ALA A 27 -14.13 -7.57 7.91
CA ALA A 27 -12.71 -7.66 8.27
C ALA A 27 -12.38 -8.77 9.28
N ALA A 28 -13.24 -9.01 10.28
CA ALA A 28 -13.02 -10.06 11.26
C ALA A 28 -13.17 -11.47 10.68
N ALA A 29 -14.15 -11.69 9.81
CA ALA A 29 -14.35 -12.97 9.13
C ALA A 29 -13.20 -13.26 8.14
N ALA A 30 -12.72 -12.24 7.43
CA ALA A 30 -11.58 -12.35 6.54
C ALA A 30 -10.29 -12.69 7.31
N ASP A 31 -10.05 -12.07 8.46
CA ASP A 31 -8.89 -12.38 9.31
C ASP A 31 -8.91 -13.84 9.82
N ARG A 32 -10.09 -14.41 10.07
CA ARG A 32 -10.23 -15.82 10.45
C ARG A 32 -10.17 -16.80 9.29
N GLY A 33 -10.10 -16.30 8.02
CA GLY A 33 -10.12 -17.13 6.82
C GLY A 33 -11.50 -17.71 6.49
N GLU A 34 -12.58 -17.17 7.04
CA GLU A 34 -13.96 -17.59 6.78
C GLU A 34 -14.46 -17.06 5.44
N VAL A 35 -13.93 -15.93 5.01
CA VAL A 35 -14.19 -15.31 3.70
C VAL A 35 -12.89 -14.77 3.11
N THR A 36 -12.82 -14.64 1.79
CA THR A 36 -11.74 -13.93 1.10
C THR A 36 -12.07 -12.45 0.96
N LEU A 37 -11.10 -11.64 0.53
CA LEU A 37 -11.33 -10.22 0.22
C LEU A 37 -11.99 -9.97 -1.15
N ALA A 38 -12.48 -11.02 -1.85
CA ALA A 38 -13.06 -10.86 -3.19
C ALA A 38 -14.25 -9.89 -3.21
N ALA A 39 -15.15 -9.99 -2.22
CA ALA A 39 -16.28 -9.07 -2.11
C ALA A 39 -15.84 -7.63 -1.77
N ASP A 40 -14.73 -7.47 -1.05
CA ASP A 40 -14.16 -6.15 -0.75
C ASP A 40 -13.58 -5.50 -2.02
N ILE A 41 -12.87 -6.28 -2.85
CA ILE A 41 -12.34 -5.80 -4.13
C ILE A 41 -13.46 -5.46 -5.10
N GLU A 42 -14.54 -6.25 -5.14
CA GLU A 42 -15.72 -5.95 -5.95
C GLU A 42 -16.41 -4.65 -5.49
N ASP A 43 -16.58 -4.42 -4.18
CA ASP A 43 -17.11 -3.16 -3.66
C ASP A 43 -16.23 -1.97 -4.09
N LEU A 44 -14.89 -2.09 -4.03
CA LEU A 44 -13.98 -1.06 -4.53
C LEU A 44 -14.13 -0.83 -6.04
N HIS A 45 -14.34 -1.89 -6.81
CA HIS A 45 -14.55 -1.78 -8.26
C HIS A 45 -15.87 -1.08 -8.58
N MET A 46 -16.96 -1.52 -7.96
CA MET A 46 -18.29 -0.93 -8.16
C MET A 46 -18.36 0.54 -7.72
N ALA A 47 -17.59 0.92 -6.70
CA ALA A 47 -17.44 2.30 -6.27
C ALA A 47 -16.48 3.13 -7.15
N GLY A 48 -15.88 2.54 -8.21
CA GLY A 48 -14.96 3.23 -9.11
C GLY A 48 -13.52 3.36 -8.59
N LEU A 49 -13.23 2.90 -7.38
CA LEU A 49 -11.92 3.06 -6.75
C LEU A 49 -10.82 2.26 -7.46
N ILE A 50 -11.13 1.06 -7.98
CA ILE A 50 -10.16 0.27 -8.78
C ILE A 50 -9.75 1.02 -10.07
N CYS A 51 -10.64 1.80 -10.66
CA CYS A 51 -10.32 2.61 -11.86
C CYS A 51 -9.61 3.93 -11.52
N ALA A 52 -9.77 4.44 -10.30
CA ALA A 52 -9.30 5.76 -9.91
C ALA A 52 -7.78 5.99 -10.13
N PRO A 53 -6.86 5.01 -9.93
CA PRO A 53 -5.44 5.18 -10.21
C PRO A 53 -5.07 5.31 -11.68
N LEU A 54 -5.93 4.90 -12.62
CA LEU A 54 -5.68 5.15 -14.05
C LEU A 54 -5.58 6.65 -14.32
N GLY A 55 -4.71 7.05 -15.26
CA GLY A 55 -4.64 8.43 -15.72
C GLY A 55 -5.97 8.89 -16.35
N VAL A 56 -6.20 10.19 -16.40
CA VAL A 56 -7.44 10.80 -16.91
C VAL A 56 -7.81 10.30 -18.32
N PHE A 57 -6.84 10.23 -19.22
CA PHE A 57 -7.05 9.73 -20.58
C PHE A 57 -7.37 8.23 -20.65
N ALA A 58 -7.07 7.48 -19.60
CA ALA A 58 -7.38 6.06 -19.49
C ALA A 58 -8.70 5.77 -18.74
N GLY A 59 -9.43 6.81 -18.33
CA GLY A 59 -10.73 6.72 -17.66
C GLY A 59 -10.65 6.64 -16.14
N GLY A 60 -9.56 7.11 -15.54
CA GLY A 60 -9.39 7.33 -14.10
C GLY A 60 -9.21 8.80 -13.75
N ILE A 61 -8.64 9.08 -12.59
CA ILE A 61 -8.29 10.42 -12.11
C ILE A 61 -6.81 10.53 -11.71
N GLY A 62 -6.01 9.51 -11.96
CA GLY A 62 -4.61 9.45 -11.52
C GLY A 62 -4.45 9.45 -10.01
N LEU A 63 -5.37 8.80 -9.29
CA LEU A 63 -5.37 8.77 -7.83
C LEU A 63 -4.00 8.35 -7.28
N CYS A 64 -3.48 9.10 -6.31
CA CYS A 64 -2.18 8.90 -5.66
C CYS A 64 -0.92 9.25 -6.50
N TRP A 65 -1.05 9.81 -7.71
CA TRP A 65 0.15 10.18 -8.49
C TRP A 65 -0.04 11.38 -9.43
N GLU A 66 -1.25 11.66 -9.93
CA GLU A 66 -1.52 12.93 -10.61
C GLU A 66 -1.61 14.05 -9.57
N PRO A 67 -0.96 15.22 -9.78
CA PRO A 67 -0.84 16.27 -8.76
C PRO A 67 -2.18 16.69 -8.14
N GLY A 68 -3.24 16.79 -8.93
CA GLY A 68 -4.58 17.14 -8.44
C GLY A 68 -5.28 16.06 -7.61
N ALA A 69 -4.81 14.81 -7.67
CA ALA A 69 -5.44 13.66 -7.01
C ALA A 69 -4.61 13.05 -5.86
N VAL A 70 -3.43 13.61 -5.57
CA VAL A 70 -2.53 13.09 -4.52
C VAL A 70 -3.14 13.23 -3.13
N ALA A 71 -3.67 14.40 -2.80
CA ALA A 71 -4.29 14.62 -1.48
C ALA A 71 -5.49 13.70 -1.26
N ALA A 72 -6.35 13.54 -2.26
CA ALA A 72 -7.45 12.58 -2.22
C ALA A 72 -6.94 11.14 -2.06
N GLY A 73 -5.82 10.79 -2.71
CA GLY A 73 -5.18 9.49 -2.56
C GLY A 73 -4.72 9.17 -1.14
N VAL A 74 -4.15 10.16 -0.43
CA VAL A 74 -3.82 10.03 1.00
C VAL A 74 -5.07 9.73 1.82
N ASP A 75 -6.16 10.47 1.59
CA ASP A 75 -7.40 10.29 2.34
C ASP A 75 -8.09 8.96 2.01
N VAL A 76 -8.12 8.53 0.76
CA VAL A 76 -8.65 7.21 0.36
C VAL A 76 -7.90 6.09 1.06
N LEU A 77 -6.56 6.06 0.98
CA LEU A 77 -5.75 5.02 1.62
C LEU A 77 -5.93 4.99 3.13
N ARG A 78 -6.05 6.16 3.76
CA ARG A 78 -6.33 6.31 5.19
C ARG A 78 -7.72 5.76 5.55
N VAL A 79 -8.76 6.09 4.78
CA VAL A 79 -10.13 5.59 5.02
C VAL A 79 -10.20 4.08 4.85
N LEU A 80 -9.62 3.53 3.78
CA LEU A 80 -9.55 2.09 3.56
C LEU A 80 -8.75 1.39 4.67
N GLY A 81 -7.58 1.94 5.07
CA GLY A 81 -6.76 1.41 6.14
C GLY A 81 -7.46 1.38 7.51
N ARG A 82 -8.33 2.37 7.77
CA ARG A 82 -9.16 2.42 8.96
C ARG A 82 -10.24 1.34 8.95
N ALA A 83 -10.84 1.07 7.81
CA ALA A 83 -11.88 0.06 7.67
C ALA A 83 -11.30 -1.37 7.67
N ASN A 84 -10.30 -1.63 6.83
CA ASN A 84 -9.64 -2.94 6.72
C ASN A 84 -8.22 -2.77 6.17
N LEU A 85 -7.21 -2.93 7.03
CA LEU A 85 -5.81 -2.73 6.64
C LEU A 85 -5.34 -3.71 5.55
N ALA A 86 -5.89 -4.93 5.52
CA ALA A 86 -5.56 -5.90 4.48
C ALA A 86 -6.07 -5.46 3.10
N VAL A 87 -7.28 -4.91 3.02
CA VAL A 87 -7.83 -4.32 1.78
C VAL A 87 -6.97 -3.13 1.34
N ALA A 88 -6.64 -2.22 2.26
CA ALA A 88 -5.80 -1.06 1.96
C ALA A 88 -4.41 -1.48 1.44
N ARG A 89 -3.83 -2.58 1.95
CA ARG A 89 -2.58 -3.14 1.46
C ARG A 89 -2.69 -3.61 0.01
N LEU A 90 -3.78 -4.29 -0.34
CA LEU A 90 -3.98 -4.74 -1.72
C LEU A 90 -4.24 -3.55 -2.65
N PHE A 91 -5.02 -2.58 -2.20
CA PHE A 91 -5.33 -1.38 -2.97
C PHE A 91 -4.09 -0.49 -3.21
N GLU A 92 -3.22 -0.30 -2.19
CA GLU A 92 -1.98 0.46 -2.41
C GLU A 92 -1.02 -0.25 -3.38
N GLY A 93 -0.97 -1.59 -3.33
CA GLY A 93 -0.23 -2.39 -4.30
C GLY A 93 -0.77 -2.23 -5.72
N HIS A 94 -2.09 -2.17 -5.86
CA HIS A 94 -2.77 -1.88 -7.13
C HIS A 94 -2.41 -0.50 -7.67
N VAL A 95 -2.48 0.53 -6.83
CA VAL A 95 -2.06 1.90 -7.19
C VAL A 95 -0.62 1.93 -7.69
N ASN A 96 0.29 1.27 -6.96
CA ASN A 96 1.70 1.20 -7.34
C ASN A 96 1.90 0.50 -8.68
N ALA A 97 1.20 -0.61 -8.92
CA ALA A 97 1.30 -1.35 -10.18
C ALA A 97 0.78 -0.54 -11.37
N VAL A 98 -0.36 0.15 -11.22
CA VAL A 98 -0.92 1.03 -12.25
C VAL A 98 0.04 2.18 -12.54
N LYS A 99 0.61 2.83 -11.52
CA LYS A 99 1.60 3.91 -11.70
C LYS A 99 2.84 3.41 -12.45
N LEU A 100 3.41 2.27 -12.06
CA LEU A 100 4.59 1.70 -12.74
C LEU A 100 4.30 1.37 -14.21
N ALA A 101 3.13 0.79 -14.49
CA ALA A 101 2.72 0.52 -15.87
C ALA A 101 2.50 1.83 -16.68
N THR A 102 2.06 2.90 -16.04
CA THR A 102 1.90 4.21 -16.69
C THR A 102 3.26 4.88 -16.96
N LEU A 103 4.20 4.80 -16.02
CA LEU A 103 5.52 5.41 -16.15
C LEU A 103 6.39 4.69 -17.17
N TYR A 104 6.37 3.37 -17.18
CA TYR A 104 7.36 2.55 -17.87
C TYR A 104 6.78 1.66 -18.98
N GLY A 105 5.45 1.54 -19.07
CA GLY A 105 4.80 0.74 -20.11
C GLY A 105 4.75 1.42 -21.46
N THR A 106 4.81 0.62 -22.54
CA THR A 106 4.48 1.09 -23.89
C THR A 106 3.02 1.53 -23.97
N ALA A 107 2.64 2.29 -25.00
CA ALA A 107 1.24 2.65 -25.23
C ALA A 107 0.33 1.42 -25.33
N ALA A 108 0.81 0.31 -25.91
CA ALA A 108 0.08 -0.96 -25.98
C ALA A 108 -0.12 -1.57 -24.59
N THR A 109 0.93 -1.58 -23.76
CA THR A 109 0.87 -2.08 -22.38
C THR A 109 -0.05 -1.25 -21.52
N GLN A 110 0.03 0.09 -21.60
CA GLN A 110 -0.87 1.00 -20.89
C GLN A 110 -2.33 0.77 -21.28
N ALA A 111 -2.63 0.60 -22.59
CA ALA A 111 -3.98 0.31 -23.07
C ALA A 111 -4.49 -1.06 -22.57
N ARG A 112 -3.62 -2.09 -22.51
CA ARG A 112 -3.93 -3.40 -21.95
C ARG A 112 -4.26 -3.29 -20.45
N VAL A 113 -3.44 -2.60 -19.68
CA VAL A 113 -3.67 -2.35 -18.26
C VAL A 113 -4.98 -1.59 -18.03
N ALA A 114 -5.21 -0.50 -18.75
CA ALA A 114 -6.44 0.28 -18.62
C ALA A 114 -7.69 -0.54 -18.91
N ARG A 115 -7.64 -1.43 -19.91
CA ARG A 115 -8.76 -2.33 -20.24
C ARG A 115 -9.00 -3.34 -19.12
N ALA A 116 -7.96 -3.97 -18.60
CA ALA A 116 -8.05 -4.93 -17.51
C ALA A 116 -8.63 -4.29 -16.24
N VAL A 117 -8.07 -3.15 -15.82
CA VAL A 117 -8.49 -2.41 -14.62
C VAL A 117 -9.94 -1.93 -14.73
N ARG A 118 -10.38 -1.42 -15.88
CA ARG A 118 -11.78 -1.07 -16.10
C ARG A 118 -12.72 -2.27 -16.07
N GLY A 119 -12.20 -3.45 -16.34
CA GLY A 119 -12.91 -4.75 -16.17
C GLY A 119 -12.88 -5.30 -14.75
N GLY A 120 -12.32 -4.58 -13.78
CA GLY A 120 -12.27 -4.98 -12.38
C GLY A 120 -10.98 -5.71 -11.96
N ALA A 121 -9.98 -5.81 -12.85
CA ALA A 121 -8.72 -6.46 -12.50
C ALA A 121 -7.97 -5.71 -11.39
N LEU A 122 -7.70 -6.40 -10.29
CA LEU A 122 -6.76 -5.94 -9.27
C LEU A 122 -5.34 -6.22 -9.76
N MET A 123 -4.46 -5.25 -9.59
CA MET A 123 -3.03 -5.39 -9.89
C MET A 123 -2.19 -5.49 -8.62
N GLY A 124 -0.99 -6.08 -8.72
CA GLY A 124 -0.04 -6.17 -7.61
C GLY A 124 1.38 -5.80 -8.01
N VAL A 125 2.22 -5.53 -7.01
CA VAL A 125 3.69 -5.39 -7.17
C VAL A 125 4.36 -6.41 -6.28
N TRP A 126 5.12 -7.35 -6.91
CA TRP A 126 5.82 -8.42 -6.23
C TRP A 126 7.33 -8.31 -6.46
N GLY A 127 8.02 -7.62 -5.54
CA GLY A 127 9.45 -7.36 -5.63
C GLY A 127 10.32 -8.38 -4.89
N ALA A 128 9.82 -9.00 -3.82
CA ALA A 128 10.62 -9.89 -2.98
C ALA A 128 10.82 -11.26 -3.62
N ASP A 129 12.07 -11.70 -3.74
CA ASP A 129 12.38 -13.00 -4.29
C ASP A 129 12.15 -14.14 -3.29
N GLY A 130 11.70 -15.28 -3.82
CA GLY A 130 11.63 -16.56 -3.11
C GLY A 130 12.99 -17.23 -2.94
N ALA A 131 12.97 -18.52 -2.64
CA ALA A 131 14.21 -19.30 -2.50
C ALA A 131 15.05 -19.35 -3.80
N ARG A 132 14.39 -19.25 -4.94
CA ARG A 132 15.02 -19.07 -6.27
C ARG A 132 14.64 -17.66 -6.76
N PRO A 133 15.59 -16.69 -6.80
CA PRO A 133 15.34 -15.36 -7.35
C PRO A 133 14.83 -15.44 -8.80
N VAL A 134 13.95 -14.49 -9.15
CA VAL A 134 13.41 -14.46 -10.50
C VAL A 134 14.47 -13.94 -11.46
N THR A 135 14.78 -14.74 -12.46
CA THR A 135 15.65 -14.37 -13.58
C THR A 135 14.84 -14.21 -14.86
N LEU A 136 15.33 -13.34 -15.73
CA LEU A 136 14.77 -13.07 -17.03
C LEU A 136 15.78 -13.43 -18.12
N ARG A 137 15.35 -14.20 -19.11
CA ARG A 137 16.12 -14.42 -20.33
C ARG A 137 15.29 -14.07 -21.57
N GLU A 138 15.94 -13.53 -22.58
CA GLU A 138 15.30 -13.26 -23.86
C GLU A 138 15.19 -14.54 -24.69
N GLY A 139 14.03 -14.74 -25.30
CA GLY A 139 13.75 -15.77 -26.29
C GLY A 139 13.61 -15.16 -27.68
N ARG A 140 13.26 -16.01 -28.68
CA ARG A 140 13.09 -15.53 -30.08
C ARG A 140 11.87 -14.61 -30.25
N ALA A 141 10.81 -14.82 -29.47
CA ALA A 141 9.52 -14.13 -29.63
C ALA A 141 9.10 -13.34 -28.38
N GLY A 142 9.94 -13.27 -27.36
CA GLY A 142 9.59 -12.63 -26.08
C GLY A 142 10.62 -12.94 -25.00
N ILE A 143 10.16 -12.91 -23.77
CA ILE A 143 10.97 -13.16 -22.59
C ILE A 143 10.46 -14.40 -21.84
N ILE A 144 11.36 -15.03 -21.09
CA ILE A 144 11.04 -16.18 -20.25
C ILE A 144 11.52 -15.86 -18.84
N LEU A 145 10.61 -16.02 -17.88
CA LEU A 145 10.92 -15.89 -16.45
C LEU A 145 11.21 -17.28 -15.87
N ASP A 146 12.11 -17.31 -14.89
CA ASP A 146 12.41 -18.51 -14.11
C ASP A 146 12.68 -18.12 -12.65
N GLY A 147 12.20 -18.92 -11.68
CA GLY A 147 12.29 -18.63 -10.26
C GLY A 147 10.92 -18.34 -9.62
N GLY A 148 10.90 -17.64 -8.49
CA GLY A 148 9.65 -17.36 -7.80
C GLY A 148 9.71 -16.13 -6.90
N LYS A 149 8.55 -15.55 -6.66
CA LYS A 149 8.35 -14.45 -5.71
C LYS A 149 7.78 -14.97 -4.40
N ARG A 150 8.17 -14.33 -3.29
CA ARG A 150 7.56 -14.52 -1.98
C ARG A 150 6.82 -13.25 -1.55
N PHE A 151 5.97 -13.38 -0.54
CA PHE A 151 5.12 -12.26 -0.08
C PHE A 151 4.28 -11.66 -1.21
N ALA A 152 3.95 -12.48 -2.21
CA ALA A 152 3.03 -12.11 -3.28
C ALA A 152 1.64 -11.91 -2.68
N SER A 153 1.29 -10.65 -2.34
CA SER A 153 0.01 -10.32 -1.70
C SER A 153 -1.13 -10.38 -2.70
N GLY A 154 -2.28 -10.91 -2.26
CA GLY A 154 -3.48 -11.00 -3.08
C GLY A 154 -3.47 -12.18 -4.05
N LEU A 155 -2.84 -13.31 -3.69
CA LEU A 155 -2.95 -14.55 -4.46
C LEU A 155 -4.44 -14.91 -4.63
N GLY A 156 -4.82 -15.32 -5.85
CA GLY A 156 -6.20 -15.60 -6.20
C GLY A 156 -7.10 -14.36 -6.42
N LEU A 157 -6.61 -13.13 -6.14
CA LEU A 157 -7.34 -11.87 -6.35
C LEU A 157 -6.64 -10.98 -7.37
N VAL A 158 -5.31 -10.94 -7.36
CA VAL A 158 -4.50 -10.18 -8.31
C VAL A 158 -4.50 -10.88 -9.66
N SER A 159 -4.91 -10.18 -10.72
CA SER A 159 -4.96 -10.72 -12.09
C SER A 159 -3.69 -10.41 -12.88
N LEU A 160 -3.05 -9.27 -12.60
CA LEU A 160 -1.80 -8.83 -13.21
C LEU A 160 -0.85 -8.34 -12.14
N ALA A 161 0.41 -8.79 -12.17
CA ALA A 161 1.43 -8.34 -11.24
C ALA A 161 2.62 -7.71 -11.97
N VAL A 162 3.13 -6.60 -11.45
CA VAL A 162 4.45 -6.09 -11.79
C VAL A 162 5.46 -6.85 -10.95
N ILE A 163 6.33 -7.60 -11.62
CA ILE A 163 7.33 -8.48 -11.00
C ILE A 163 8.71 -7.93 -11.34
N SER A 164 9.60 -7.82 -10.33
CA SER A 164 11.02 -7.57 -10.59
C SER A 164 11.73 -8.88 -10.95
N ALA A 165 12.61 -8.84 -11.93
CA ALA A 165 13.43 -9.97 -12.36
C ALA A 165 14.86 -9.49 -12.65
N THR A 166 15.86 -10.35 -12.50
CA THR A 166 17.26 -10.05 -12.86
C THR A 166 17.53 -10.54 -14.26
N ASP A 167 18.03 -9.69 -15.14
CA ASP A 167 18.42 -10.07 -16.50
C ASP A 167 19.82 -10.71 -16.54
N GLY A 168 20.23 -11.16 -17.73
CA GLY A 168 21.54 -11.83 -17.94
C GLY A 168 22.76 -10.93 -17.67
N ASN A 169 22.59 -9.61 -17.52
CA ASN A 169 23.64 -8.65 -17.17
C ASN A 169 23.63 -8.29 -15.67
N GLY A 170 22.71 -8.85 -14.89
CA GLY A 170 22.56 -8.56 -13.47
C GLY A 170 21.70 -7.32 -13.17
N ALA A 171 21.10 -6.69 -14.18
CA ALA A 171 20.22 -5.53 -13.98
C ALA A 171 18.80 -5.96 -13.61
N THR A 172 18.11 -5.13 -12.81
CA THR A 172 16.70 -5.37 -12.47
C THR A 172 15.80 -4.89 -13.60
N ARG A 173 14.89 -5.77 -14.03
CA ARG A 173 13.86 -5.50 -15.02
C ARG A 173 12.49 -5.60 -14.37
N LEU A 174 11.57 -4.73 -14.75
CA LEU A 174 10.17 -4.87 -14.38
C LEU A 174 9.39 -5.59 -15.48
N VAL A 175 8.54 -6.53 -15.09
CA VAL A 175 7.75 -7.35 -16.00
C VAL A 175 6.29 -7.35 -15.56
N LEU A 176 5.38 -7.04 -16.46
CA LEU A 176 3.93 -7.16 -16.24
C LEU A 176 3.49 -8.58 -16.60
N ALA A 177 3.26 -9.40 -15.59
CA ALA A 177 2.93 -10.81 -15.73
C ALA A 177 1.46 -11.11 -15.35
N PRO A 178 0.79 -12.09 -16.00
CA PRO A 178 -0.46 -12.67 -15.50
C PRO A 178 -0.21 -13.34 -14.15
N ALA A 179 -1.15 -13.17 -13.22
CA ALA A 179 -1.02 -13.61 -11.83
C ALA A 179 -2.21 -14.49 -11.37
N ASP A 180 -3.12 -14.82 -12.27
CA ASP A 180 -4.37 -15.54 -12.01
C ASP A 180 -4.27 -17.06 -12.20
N ASP A 181 -3.09 -17.60 -12.54
CA ASP A 181 -2.89 -19.06 -12.59
C ASP A 181 -2.69 -19.63 -11.17
N ALA A 182 -3.75 -20.20 -10.62
CA ALA A 182 -3.74 -20.78 -9.28
C ALA A 182 -2.70 -21.91 -9.08
N ARG A 183 -2.21 -22.56 -10.17
CA ARG A 183 -1.18 -23.60 -10.08
C ARG A 183 0.19 -23.05 -9.73
N ARG A 184 0.40 -21.75 -9.90
CA ARG A 184 1.63 -21.01 -9.60
C ARG A 184 1.62 -20.38 -8.21
N ALA A 185 0.46 -20.35 -7.55
CA ALA A 185 0.26 -19.72 -6.24
C ALA A 185 0.37 -20.74 -5.11
N ASP A 186 1.13 -20.42 -4.07
CA ASP A 186 1.22 -21.23 -2.85
C ASP A 186 1.09 -20.34 -1.61
N GLU A 187 -0.08 -20.41 -0.95
CA GLU A 187 -0.37 -19.70 0.30
C GLU A 187 0.06 -20.49 1.54
N SER A 188 0.56 -21.71 1.41
CA SER A 188 0.84 -22.60 2.55
C SER A 188 1.90 -22.04 3.50
N SER A 189 2.78 -21.15 3.00
CA SER A 189 3.80 -20.45 3.79
C SER A 189 3.24 -19.25 4.58
N TRP A 190 2.00 -18.78 4.28
CA TRP A 190 1.42 -17.58 4.91
C TRP A 190 0.81 -17.87 6.29
N LYS A 191 1.63 -18.42 7.20
CA LYS A 191 1.25 -18.73 8.60
C LYS A 191 1.70 -17.60 9.52
N VAL A 192 1.00 -16.48 9.47
CA VAL A 192 1.40 -15.22 10.11
C VAL A 192 0.43 -14.81 11.21
N SER A 193 0.91 -13.96 12.12
CA SER A 193 0.09 -13.45 13.23
C SER A 193 -0.82 -12.29 12.82
N GLY A 194 -0.44 -11.50 11.81
CA GLY A 194 -1.21 -10.36 11.32
C GLY A 194 -1.22 -10.30 9.79
N MET A 195 -2.09 -9.48 9.20
CA MET A 195 -2.30 -9.38 7.75
C MET A 195 -2.69 -10.71 7.10
N ARG A 196 -3.35 -11.59 7.84
CA ARG A 196 -3.72 -12.94 7.37
C ARG A 196 -4.63 -12.89 6.15
N ALA A 197 -5.57 -11.94 6.14
CA ALA A 197 -6.55 -11.78 5.08
C ALA A 197 -5.96 -11.35 3.73
N THR A 198 -4.68 -10.93 3.67
CA THR A 198 -4.06 -10.52 2.39
C THR A 198 -3.82 -11.66 1.43
N ALA A 199 -4.06 -12.92 1.82
CA ALA A 199 -3.80 -14.11 1.01
C ALA A 199 -2.44 -14.00 0.29
N SER A 200 -1.38 -13.78 1.09
CA SER A 200 -0.01 -13.67 0.56
C SER A 200 0.68 -15.03 0.55
N GLY A 201 1.72 -15.16 -0.24
CA GLY A 201 2.45 -16.43 -0.33
C GLY A 201 3.56 -16.40 -1.35
N ASP A 202 3.83 -17.54 -1.94
CA ASP A 202 4.83 -17.71 -2.98
C ASP A 202 4.14 -17.82 -4.36
N PHE A 203 4.78 -17.26 -5.39
CA PHE A 203 4.30 -17.33 -6.78
C PHE A 203 5.42 -17.81 -7.68
N ASP A 204 5.22 -18.95 -8.34
CA ASP A 204 6.20 -19.58 -9.23
C ASP A 204 6.11 -18.96 -10.63
N THR A 205 7.22 -18.36 -11.08
CA THR A 205 7.34 -17.79 -12.42
C THR A 205 8.05 -18.71 -13.39
N SER A 206 8.45 -19.92 -12.97
CA SER A 206 9.27 -20.85 -13.78
C SER A 206 8.59 -21.19 -15.10
N GLY A 207 9.34 -20.98 -16.19
CA GLY A 207 8.87 -21.24 -17.55
C GLY A 207 7.75 -20.31 -18.02
N LEU A 208 7.50 -19.18 -17.37
CA LEU A 208 6.49 -18.22 -17.82
C LEU A 208 7.00 -17.46 -19.04
N GLU A 209 6.41 -17.72 -20.19
CA GLU A 209 6.71 -17.06 -21.47
C GLU A 209 5.80 -15.84 -21.66
N LEU A 210 6.40 -14.71 -22.01
CA LEU A 210 5.69 -13.44 -22.20
C LEU A 210 6.24 -12.71 -23.41
N ASP A 211 5.40 -11.93 -24.08
CA ASP A 211 5.83 -11.04 -25.17
C ASP A 211 6.76 -9.93 -24.65
N PHE A 212 7.56 -9.34 -25.53
CA PHE A 212 8.42 -8.20 -25.17
C PHE A 212 7.65 -6.99 -24.59
N ASP A 213 6.39 -6.83 -24.97
CA ASP A 213 5.50 -5.79 -24.42
C ASP A 213 5.17 -5.98 -22.93
N ALA A 214 5.55 -7.10 -22.34
CA ALA A 214 5.48 -7.30 -20.89
C ALA A 214 6.58 -6.55 -20.11
N LEU A 215 7.69 -6.18 -20.78
CA LEU A 215 8.73 -5.37 -20.16
C LEU A 215 8.24 -3.95 -19.89
N LEU A 216 8.53 -3.45 -18.69
CA LEU A 216 8.26 -2.09 -18.27
C LEU A 216 9.59 -1.36 -18.10
N GLY A 217 9.84 -0.34 -18.93
CA GLY A 217 11.06 0.44 -18.90
C GLY A 217 12.33 -0.31 -19.29
N GLY A 218 13.46 0.31 -18.98
CA GLY A 218 14.81 -0.19 -19.16
C GLY A 218 15.37 -0.91 -17.92
N PRO A 219 16.65 -1.31 -18.00
CA PRO A 219 17.39 -1.85 -16.86
C PRO A 219 17.45 -0.84 -15.70
N ASP A 220 17.17 -1.30 -14.50
CA ASP A 220 17.22 -0.56 -13.22
C ASP A 220 16.27 0.66 -13.10
N ASP A 221 15.38 0.90 -14.06
CA ASP A 221 14.37 1.97 -13.98
C ASP A 221 13.49 1.83 -12.73
N TYR A 222 13.36 0.60 -12.19
CA TYR A 222 12.63 0.37 -10.95
C TYR A 222 13.16 1.18 -9.77
N TYR A 223 14.47 1.44 -9.73
CA TYR A 223 15.13 2.16 -8.63
C TYR A 223 15.22 3.66 -8.86
N CYS A 224 14.62 4.17 -9.95
CA CYS A 224 14.61 5.61 -10.21
C CYS A 224 13.78 6.37 -9.18
N GLU A 225 14.46 7.28 -8.45
CA GLU A 225 13.80 8.18 -7.52
C GLU A 225 13.22 9.41 -8.24
N PRO A 226 12.12 9.96 -7.74
CA PRO A 226 11.46 9.67 -6.46
C PRO A 226 10.41 8.53 -6.55
N HIS A 227 10.35 7.76 -7.61
CA HIS A 227 9.27 6.81 -7.85
C HIS A 227 9.41 5.50 -7.06
N PHE A 228 10.63 5.13 -6.67
CA PHE A 228 10.90 3.90 -5.91
C PHE A 228 10.63 4.08 -4.40
N GLN A 229 11.58 4.64 -3.66
CA GLN A 229 11.41 4.84 -2.22
C GLN A 229 10.39 5.93 -1.91
N GLY A 230 10.26 6.93 -2.78
CA GLY A 230 9.22 7.94 -2.64
C GLY A 230 7.82 7.33 -2.58
N GLY A 231 7.57 6.21 -3.26
CA GLY A 231 6.28 5.50 -3.23
C GLY A 231 5.82 4.97 -1.87
N VAL A 232 6.74 4.87 -0.89
CA VAL A 232 6.44 4.30 0.44
C VAL A 232 5.41 5.11 1.25
N TRP A 233 5.14 6.35 0.90
CA TRP A 233 4.09 7.15 1.54
C TRP A 233 2.71 6.49 1.41
N ARG A 234 2.45 5.70 0.35
CA ARG A 234 1.15 5.08 0.11
C ARG A 234 0.81 4.05 1.17
N TYR A 235 1.73 3.14 1.46
CA TYR A 235 1.46 2.20 2.55
C TYR A 235 1.52 2.86 3.93
N ALA A 236 2.30 3.93 4.11
CA ALA A 236 2.26 4.72 5.32
C ALA A 236 0.89 5.38 5.53
N ALA A 237 0.21 5.83 4.45
CA ALA A 237 -1.16 6.33 4.51
C ALA A 237 -2.16 5.24 4.93
N ALA A 238 -2.02 4.02 4.41
CA ALA A 238 -2.84 2.88 4.84
C ALA A 238 -2.62 2.55 6.33
N GLN A 239 -1.36 2.54 6.78
CA GLN A 239 -1.00 2.31 8.19
C GLN A 239 -1.55 3.39 9.11
N LEU A 240 -1.55 4.66 8.67
CA LEU A 240 -2.18 5.77 9.39
C LEU A 240 -3.67 5.49 9.65
N GLY A 241 -4.39 4.94 8.66
CA GLY A 241 -5.79 4.54 8.85
C GLY A 241 -5.97 3.53 10.00
N ALA A 242 -5.08 2.55 10.12
CA ALA A 242 -5.12 1.59 11.23
C ALA A 242 -4.80 2.25 12.59
N ILE A 243 -3.91 3.25 12.63
CA ILE A 243 -3.68 4.05 13.85
C ILE A 243 -4.96 4.77 14.27
N GLU A 244 -5.67 5.36 13.31
CA GLU A 244 -6.98 6.00 13.56
C GLU A 244 -8.01 5.00 14.07
N ALA A 245 -8.07 3.79 13.49
CA ALA A 245 -8.98 2.73 13.93
C ALA A 245 -8.74 2.33 15.39
N LEU A 246 -7.47 2.16 15.79
CA LEU A 246 -7.08 1.88 17.17
C LEU A 246 -7.50 3.02 18.12
N THR A 247 -7.24 4.26 17.74
CA THR A 247 -7.59 5.45 18.52
C THR A 247 -9.11 5.61 18.67
N ASN A 248 -9.86 5.36 17.58
CA ASN A 248 -11.32 5.39 17.60
C ASN A 248 -11.91 4.27 18.48
N ALA A 249 -11.38 3.05 18.38
CA ALA A 249 -11.83 1.93 19.22
C ALA A 249 -11.61 2.24 20.72
N MET A 250 -10.44 2.78 21.08
CA MET A 250 -10.17 3.25 22.44
C MET A 250 -11.17 4.31 22.88
N ARG A 251 -11.43 5.32 22.06
CA ARG A 251 -12.41 6.38 22.38
C ARG A 251 -13.81 5.82 22.62
N THR A 252 -14.26 4.93 21.74
CA THR A 252 -15.59 4.31 21.79
C THR A 252 -15.75 3.47 23.08
N ASP A 253 -14.77 2.64 23.40
CA ASP A 253 -14.76 1.80 24.60
C ASP A 253 -14.75 2.65 25.89
N LEU A 254 -13.88 3.65 25.97
CA LEU A 254 -13.82 4.56 27.11
C LEU A 254 -15.12 5.37 27.29
N ALA A 255 -15.76 5.78 26.18
CA ALA A 255 -17.07 6.46 26.21
C ALA A 255 -18.15 5.51 26.77
N ALA A 256 -18.22 4.29 26.26
CA ALA A 256 -19.21 3.30 26.70
C ALA A 256 -19.08 2.96 28.20
N ARG A 257 -17.86 3.05 28.75
CA ARG A 257 -17.58 2.85 30.18
C ARG A 257 -17.68 4.14 31.03
N GLY A 258 -18.04 5.28 30.44
CA GLY A 258 -18.09 6.57 31.14
C GLY A 258 -16.72 7.07 31.63
N ARG A 259 -15.61 6.63 31.00
CA ARG A 259 -14.25 6.90 31.48
C ARG A 259 -13.48 7.97 30.69
N LEU A 260 -14.09 8.61 29.71
CA LEU A 260 -13.42 9.69 28.95
C LEU A 260 -13.06 10.92 29.79
N SER A 261 -13.78 11.16 30.89
CA SER A 261 -13.49 12.26 31.82
C SER A 261 -12.45 11.91 32.90
N ASP A 262 -12.01 10.65 32.98
CA ASP A 262 -10.91 10.25 33.86
C ASP A 262 -9.62 10.92 33.36
N PRO A 263 -8.87 11.68 34.19
CA PRO A 263 -7.73 12.44 33.74
C PRO A 263 -6.64 11.62 33.06
N HIS A 264 -6.42 10.39 33.54
CA HIS A 264 -5.42 9.50 32.93
C HIS A 264 -5.87 8.96 31.58
N GLN A 265 -7.15 8.60 31.44
CA GLN A 265 -7.72 8.13 30.17
C GLN A 265 -7.80 9.26 29.13
N ALA A 266 -8.24 10.44 29.55
CA ALA A 266 -8.26 11.64 28.69
C ALA A 266 -6.85 11.95 28.16
N ALA A 267 -5.81 11.91 29.02
CA ALA A 267 -4.43 12.12 28.62
C ALA A 267 -3.92 11.05 27.63
N ARG A 268 -4.28 9.76 27.81
CA ARG A 268 -3.93 8.68 26.87
C ARG A 268 -4.58 8.92 25.52
N PHE A 269 -5.87 9.24 25.49
CA PHE A 269 -6.57 9.55 24.25
C PHE A 269 -5.94 10.75 23.53
N ALA A 270 -5.61 11.83 24.27
CA ALA A 270 -4.97 13.00 23.69
C ALA A 270 -3.62 12.65 23.05
N ARG A 271 -2.77 11.84 23.70
CA ARG A 271 -1.50 11.41 23.12
C ARG A 271 -1.68 10.57 21.86
N ALA A 272 -2.64 9.63 21.84
CA ALA A 272 -2.96 8.85 20.64
C ALA A 272 -3.48 9.73 19.51
N ALA A 273 -4.35 10.69 19.80
CA ALA A 273 -4.86 11.64 18.79
C ALA A 273 -3.74 12.53 18.23
N MET A 274 -2.83 13.02 19.07
CA MET A 274 -1.66 13.78 18.64
C MET A 274 -0.72 12.94 17.76
N ALA A 275 -0.52 11.65 18.08
CA ALA A 275 0.27 10.73 17.28
C ALA A 275 -0.36 10.52 15.89
N CYS A 276 -1.69 10.33 15.82
CA CYS A 276 -2.42 10.26 14.56
C CYS A 276 -2.21 11.53 13.71
N GLU A 277 -2.38 12.72 14.30
CA GLU A 277 -2.25 13.99 13.57
C GLU A 277 -0.80 14.19 13.11
N THR A 278 0.18 13.88 13.94
CA THR A 278 1.59 13.94 13.56
C THR A 278 1.87 13.04 12.34
N ALA A 279 1.39 11.81 12.37
CA ALA A 279 1.53 10.88 11.24
C ALA A 279 0.83 11.41 9.97
N ARG A 280 -0.38 11.96 10.10
CA ARG A 280 -1.13 12.53 8.99
C ARG A 280 -0.41 13.68 8.31
N LEU A 281 0.15 14.60 9.08
CA LEU A 281 0.93 15.73 8.56
C LEU A 281 2.17 15.23 7.79
N TRP A 282 2.92 14.30 8.34
CA TRP A 282 4.08 13.72 7.67
C TRP A 282 3.71 13.04 6.35
N VAL A 283 2.67 12.20 6.35
CA VAL A 283 2.25 11.46 5.15
C VAL A 283 1.77 12.42 4.05
N ARG A 284 0.94 13.42 4.43
CA ARG A 284 0.41 14.39 3.47
C ARG A 284 1.52 15.17 2.80
N GLU A 285 2.45 15.71 3.58
CA GLU A 285 3.56 16.50 3.06
C GLU A 285 4.50 15.64 2.21
N ALA A 286 4.78 14.41 2.61
CA ALA A 286 5.59 13.50 1.83
C ALA A 286 4.94 13.19 0.47
N ALA A 287 3.64 12.87 0.48
CA ALA A 287 2.90 12.57 -0.74
C ALA A 287 2.93 13.76 -1.74
N LEU A 288 2.60 14.96 -1.26
CA LEU A 288 2.59 16.16 -2.10
C LEU A 288 3.97 16.51 -2.65
N THR A 289 5.03 16.31 -1.85
CA THR A 289 6.41 16.59 -2.28
C THR A 289 6.90 15.58 -3.32
N VAL A 290 6.65 14.28 -3.10
CA VAL A 290 7.11 13.20 -3.99
C VAL A 290 6.38 13.19 -5.34
N GLU A 291 5.09 13.52 -5.31
CA GLU A 291 4.23 13.50 -6.52
C GLU A 291 4.11 14.87 -7.19
N ALA A 292 4.93 15.85 -6.79
CA ALA A 292 5.02 17.11 -7.51
C ALA A 292 5.56 16.89 -8.94
N PRO A 293 5.10 17.65 -9.95
CA PRO A 293 5.54 17.46 -11.35
C PRO A 293 7.04 17.59 -11.56
N ASP A 294 7.70 18.37 -10.71
CA ASP A 294 9.12 18.69 -10.73
C ASP A 294 9.84 18.14 -9.49
N ALA A 295 9.32 17.04 -8.92
CA ALA A 295 9.87 16.45 -7.71
C ALA A 295 11.34 16.05 -7.89
N ASP A 296 12.21 16.58 -7.04
CA ASP A 296 13.61 16.18 -6.96
C ASP A 296 13.73 14.74 -6.44
N PRO A 297 14.68 13.93 -6.96
CA PRO A 297 14.92 12.58 -6.46
C PRO A 297 15.13 12.51 -4.93
N GLY A 298 15.73 13.53 -4.32
CA GLY A 298 15.92 13.63 -2.87
C GLY A 298 14.63 13.76 -2.07
N SER A 299 13.49 14.06 -2.74
CA SER A 299 12.15 14.09 -2.12
C SER A 299 11.75 12.73 -1.55
N ALA A 300 12.28 11.63 -2.09
CA ALA A 300 12.09 10.27 -1.58
C ALA A 300 12.49 10.14 -0.10
N THR A 301 13.52 10.86 0.36
CA THR A 301 13.91 10.91 1.78
C THR A 301 12.75 11.35 2.67
N ARG A 302 11.93 12.33 2.23
CA ARG A 302 10.75 12.78 2.99
C ARG A 302 9.72 11.66 3.16
N ALA A 303 9.48 10.85 2.13
CA ALA A 303 8.56 9.71 2.21
C ALA A 303 9.08 8.62 3.16
N VAL A 304 10.38 8.34 3.14
CA VAL A 304 11.02 7.41 4.08
C VAL A 304 10.86 7.91 5.52
N LEU A 305 11.09 9.19 5.78
CA LEU A 305 10.91 9.78 7.12
C LEU A 305 9.45 9.79 7.56
N ALA A 306 8.51 10.07 6.64
CA ALA A 306 7.07 9.96 6.92
C ALA A 306 6.67 8.55 7.35
N ARG A 307 7.16 7.52 6.65
CA ARG A 307 6.99 6.12 7.03
C ARG A 307 7.48 5.84 8.45
N LEU A 308 8.69 6.33 8.79
CA LEU A 308 9.27 6.13 10.12
C LEU A 308 8.49 6.89 11.21
N ALA A 309 8.00 8.10 10.90
CA ALA A 309 7.12 8.85 11.78
C ALA A 309 5.79 8.11 12.03
N VAL A 310 5.20 7.50 10.99
CA VAL A 310 4.01 6.66 11.11
C VAL A 310 4.29 5.42 11.96
N ALA A 311 5.42 4.75 11.76
CA ALA A 311 5.80 3.58 12.56
C ALA A 311 5.97 3.93 14.05
N ARG A 312 6.53 5.10 14.36
CA ARG A 312 6.64 5.62 15.71
C ARG A 312 5.26 5.93 16.30
N ALA A 313 4.42 6.67 15.57
CA ALA A 313 3.06 7.00 15.98
C ALA A 313 2.20 5.74 16.23
N ALA A 314 2.35 4.71 15.39
CA ALA A 314 1.68 3.42 15.56
C ALA A 314 2.09 2.74 16.87
N THR A 315 3.39 2.68 17.15
CA THR A 315 3.92 2.08 18.37
C THR A 315 3.42 2.82 19.62
N ASP A 316 3.51 4.14 19.62
CA ASP A 316 3.05 4.96 20.73
C ASP A 316 1.54 4.83 20.94
N THR A 317 0.73 4.81 19.88
CA THR A 317 -0.72 4.59 19.94
C THR A 317 -1.07 3.22 20.51
N MET A 318 -0.41 2.15 20.04
CA MET A 318 -0.65 0.79 20.58
C MET A 318 -0.40 0.73 22.08
N VAL A 319 0.66 1.39 22.57
CA VAL A 319 0.95 1.47 24.01
C VAL A 319 -0.15 2.19 24.78
N GLU A 320 -0.65 3.32 24.26
CA GLU A 320 -1.71 4.07 24.94
C GLU A 320 -3.03 3.31 24.93
N VAL A 321 -3.37 2.62 23.85
CA VAL A 321 -4.56 1.77 23.73
C VAL A 321 -4.49 0.60 24.72
N ASP A 322 -3.36 -0.10 24.79
CA ASP A 322 -3.16 -1.21 25.73
C ASP A 322 -3.31 -0.76 27.18
N ARG A 323 -2.75 0.41 27.52
CA ARG A 323 -2.88 1.00 28.87
C ARG A 323 -4.30 1.48 29.18
N ALA A 324 -5.04 1.90 28.16
CA ALA A 324 -6.41 2.39 28.33
C ALA A 324 -7.42 1.27 28.52
N LEU A 325 -7.32 0.22 27.71
CA LEU A 325 -8.29 -0.87 27.62
C LEU A 325 -7.88 -2.09 28.47
N GLY A 326 -6.59 -2.24 28.78
CA GLY A 326 -6.05 -3.36 29.53
C GLY A 326 -6.24 -4.68 28.78
N THR A 327 -6.49 -5.77 29.52
CA THR A 327 -6.65 -7.11 28.95
C THR A 327 -7.79 -7.23 27.94
N ALA A 328 -8.80 -6.36 27.99
CA ALA A 328 -9.91 -6.37 27.02
C ALA A 328 -9.44 -6.19 25.57
N ALA A 329 -8.42 -5.38 25.34
CA ALA A 329 -7.82 -5.16 24.02
C ALA A 329 -7.19 -6.41 23.38
N HIS A 330 -7.01 -7.48 24.16
CA HIS A 330 -6.33 -8.71 23.75
C HIS A 330 -7.29 -9.92 23.58
N PHE A 331 -8.58 -9.74 23.86
CA PHE A 331 -9.55 -10.81 23.61
C PHE A 331 -9.80 -10.99 22.11
N LEU A 332 -9.79 -12.25 21.67
CA LEU A 332 -10.23 -12.60 20.32
C LEU A 332 -11.66 -12.10 20.10
N GLY A 333 -11.89 -11.43 18.99
CA GLY A 333 -13.17 -10.79 18.70
C GLY A 333 -13.24 -9.30 19.08
N HIS A 334 -12.34 -8.79 19.93
CA HIS A 334 -12.20 -7.34 20.11
C HIS A 334 -11.48 -6.73 18.91
N PRO A 335 -12.00 -5.66 18.28
CA PRO A 335 -11.43 -5.12 17.04
C PRO A 335 -9.97 -4.67 17.20
N VAL A 336 -9.59 -4.15 18.38
CA VAL A 336 -8.22 -3.71 18.67
C VAL A 336 -7.23 -4.87 18.55
N GLU A 337 -7.59 -6.09 18.96
CA GLU A 337 -6.72 -7.26 18.89
C GLU A 337 -6.27 -7.53 17.45
N ARG A 338 -7.21 -7.58 16.51
CA ARG A 338 -6.94 -7.80 15.08
C ARG A 338 -6.14 -6.65 14.48
N ILE A 339 -6.63 -5.41 14.64
CA ILE A 339 -6.01 -4.22 14.05
C ILE A 339 -4.56 -4.06 14.53
N ARG A 340 -4.30 -4.32 15.81
CA ARG A 340 -2.96 -4.26 16.39
C ARG A 340 -2.02 -5.31 15.79
N ARG A 341 -2.48 -6.55 15.61
CA ARG A 341 -1.69 -7.62 14.97
C ARG A 341 -1.35 -7.26 13.52
N ASP A 342 -2.36 -6.84 12.77
CA ASP A 342 -2.20 -6.46 11.37
C ASP A 342 -1.21 -5.30 11.23
N LEU A 343 -1.39 -4.24 12.02
CA LEU A 343 -0.52 -3.07 11.99
C LEU A 343 0.91 -3.44 12.44
N SER A 344 1.07 -4.17 13.54
CA SER A 344 2.38 -4.60 14.04
C SER A 344 3.16 -5.40 12.99
N PHE A 345 2.47 -6.26 12.24
CA PHE A 345 3.05 -7.02 11.15
C PHE A 345 3.42 -6.13 9.97
N TYR A 346 2.50 -5.27 9.54
CA TYR A 346 2.68 -4.42 8.36
C TYR A 346 3.80 -3.38 8.54
N LEU A 347 4.05 -2.92 9.76
CA LEU A 347 5.18 -2.01 10.06
C LEU A 347 6.56 -2.63 9.81
N ARG A 348 6.67 -3.96 9.68
CA ARG A 348 7.95 -4.67 9.44
C ARG A 348 8.35 -4.72 7.98
N GLN A 349 7.57 -4.12 7.08
CA GLN A 349 7.89 -4.08 5.66
C GLN A 349 9.22 -3.38 5.38
N ALA A 350 10.00 -3.99 4.47
CA ALA A 350 11.19 -3.46 3.82
C ALA A 350 12.18 -2.73 4.76
N SER A 351 13.01 -3.50 5.49
CA SER A 351 14.25 -3.03 6.15
C SER A 351 14.13 -1.66 6.84
N PRO A 352 13.32 -1.51 7.91
CA PRO A 352 13.11 -0.19 8.54
C PRO A 352 14.40 0.44 9.08
N ASP A 353 15.35 -0.38 9.56
CA ASP A 353 16.61 0.12 10.14
C ASP A 353 17.56 0.63 9.04
N ASP A 354 17.63 -0.05 7.90
CA ASP A 354 18.41 0.41 6.74
C ASP A 354 17.81 1.71 6.17
N ALA A 355 16.47 1.80 6.10
CA ALA A 355 15.79 3.01 5.68
C ALA A 355 16.06 4.18 6.62
N LEU A 356 16.06 3.95 7.95
CA LEU A 356 16.41 4.98 8.94
C LEU A 356 17.87 5.41 8.77
N HIS A 357 18.78 4.47 8.61
CA HIS A 357 20.21 4.79 8.43
C HIS A 357 20.42 5.65 7.17
N ALA A 358 19.87 5.25 6.03
CA ALA A 358 19.99 6.00 4.78
C ALA A 358 19.39 7.41 4.89
N ALA A 359 18.19 7.53 5.48
CA ALA A 359 17.56 8.83 5.71
C ALA A 359 18.36 9.71 6.67
N SER A 360 18.98 9.13 7.71
CA SER A 360 19.82 9.85 8.65
C SER A 360 21.06 10.45 7.97
N LEU A 361 21.72 9.68 7.10
CA LEU A 361 22.85 10.17 6.32
C LEU A 361 22.43 11.29 5.35
N ALA A 362 21.30 11.13 4.67
CA ALA A 362 20.78 12.14 3.77
C ALA A 362 20.43 13.45 4.49
N LEU A 363 19.86 13.38 5.70
CA LEU A 363 19.60 14.56 6.53
C LEU A 363 20.88 15.22 7.01
N ALA A 364 21.87 14.44 7.49
CA ALA A 364 23.12 14.96 8.01
C ALA A 364 23.96 15.66 6.93
N ALA A 365 23.79 15.28 5.67
CA ALA A 365 24.47 15.91 4.54
C ALA A 365 23.86 17.24 4.11
N ARG A 366 22.65 17.61 4.59
CA ARG A 366 22.01 18.88 4.25
C ARG A 366 22.71 20.04 4.92
N ALA A 367 22.92 21.11 4.17
CA ALA A 367 23.43 22.37 4.69
C ALA A 367 22.29 23.26 5.22
N GLY A 368 22.60 24.15 6.14
CA GLY A 368 21.70 25.14 6.70
C GLY A 368 20.95 24.69 7.97
N PRO A 369 20.05 25.52 8.49
CA PRO A 369 19.24 25.20 9.67
C PRO A 369 18.26 24.08 9.42
N VAL A 370 18.05 23.22 10.43
CA VAL A 370 17.14 22.05 10.33
C VAL A 370 15.71 22.46 9.92
N GLY A 371 15.25 23.65 10.36
CA GLY A 371 13.92 24.16 9.99
C GLY A 371 13.74 24.35 8.49
N ASP A 372 14.81 24.68 7.77
CA ASP A 372 14.77 24.94 6.34
C ASP A 372 14.77 23.64 5.49
N PHE A 373 15.05 22.47 6.13
CA PHE A 373 15.02 21.18 5.42
C PHE A 373 13.63 20.81 4.88
N TRP A 374 12.59 21.42 5.39
CA TRP A 374 11.20 21.10 5.13
C TRP A 374 10.48 22.13 4.28
N THR A 375 11.07 23.30 4.09
CA THR A 375 10.54 24.33 3.21
C THR A 375 10.88 23.95 1.76
N ALA A 376 9.93 24.16 0.84
CA ALA A 376 10.24 24.07 -0.58
C ALA A 376 11.29 25.15 -0.94
N PRO A 377 12.19 24.87 -1.86
CA PRO A 377 13.12 25.87 -2.35
C PRO A 377 12.41 27.07 -2.98
#